data_d584736f85fb3ac5a4293e3db02a63dd
#
_entry.id   d584736f85fb3ac5a4293e3db02a63dd
#
_cell.length_a   1.000
_cell.length_b   1.000
_cell.length_c   1.000
_cell.angle_alpha   90.00
_cell.angle_beta   90.00
_cell.angle_gamma   90.00
#
_symmetry.space_group_name_H-M   'P 1'
#
loop_
_entity.id
_entity.type
_entity.pdbx_description
1 polymer ?
#
loop_
_entity_poly.entity_id
_entity_poly.type
_entity_poly.pdbx_seq_one_letter_code
_entity_poly.pdbx_strand_id
1 'polypeptide(L)'
;MIAMEQWNDFARDGYLHLGKVLEPGDVEALKERADALAMGSVVNPQVVMQLDTGGDYASLPGAVSQFESGTRLYRKIQGLEHDDLYSKLVKHPVFVEACAAQYGRHAAISVFRAMIMNKPAGQGTYLPWHQDGGDVWGLDRDPLLTFWVALDPATKENGCMDAIPGSHRLGLLSLFGSTVSEENVARHCPPSQVTPLEVPAGHAVMISNWLIHRSGINPSSIPRRAFTMSCMDARTRNVHNGQQFPVVWGDTVDRPAPFVGQMQVENTTLRESLASATEYARSLEAECRRLREELDRRGGADAGAGGSRGGLVADLVRRVAGRRR
;
A
#
# COMPACT_ATOMS: atom_id res chain seq x y z
N MET A 1 6.44 14.03 21.75
CA MET A 1 5.66 12.89 22.34
C MET A 1 4.24 12.94 21.79
N ILE A 2 3.77 11.85 21.20
CA ILE A 2 2.40 11.74 20.67
C ILE A 2 1.44 11.58 21.86
N ALA A 3 0.49 12.50 22.00
CA ALA A 3 -0.46 12.49 23.13
C ALA A 3 -1.49 11.35 23.00
N MET A 4 -2.08 10.94 24.12
CA MET A 4 -3.11 9.88 24.12
C MET A 4 -4.31 10.24 23.26
N GLU A 5 -4.72 11.51 23.22
CA GLU A 5 -5.80 11.98 22.35
C GLU A 5 -5.47 11.77 20.87
N GLN A 6 -4.23 12.06 20.46
CA GLN A 6 -3.78 11.83 19.09
C GLN A 6 -3.77 10.32 18.74
N TRP A 7 -3.45 9.45 19.68
CA TRP A 7 -3.58 8.00 19.50
C TRP A 7 -5.03 7.57 19.36
N ASN A 8 -5.96 8.19 20.09
CA ASN A 8 -7.39 7.92 19.91
C ASN A 8 -7.88 8.39 18.53
N ASP A 9 -7.39 9.53 18.05
CA ASP A 9 -7.67 10.00 16.69
C ASP A 9 -7.13 9.03 15.64
N PHE A 10 -5.89 8.57 15.79
CA PHE A 10 -5.32 7.56 14.91
C PHE A 10 -6.12 6.25 14.90
N ALA A 11 -6.53 5.77 16.06
CA ALA A 11 -7.35 4.57 16.18
C ALA A 11 -8.75 4.74 15.56
N ARG A 12 -9.31 5.95 15.59
CA ARG A 12 -10.59 6.29 14.96
C ARG A 12 -10.46 6.40 13.45
N ASP A 13 -9.50 7.16 12.97
CA ASP A 13 -9.43 7.63 11.58
C ASP A 13 -8.46 6.83 10.73
N GLY A 14 -7.46 6.17 11.31
CA GLY A 14 -6.41 5.42 10.62
C GLY A 14 -5.27 6.29 10.07
N TYR A 15 -5.27 7.57 10.38
CA TYR A 15 -4.18 8.50 10.09
C TYR A 15 -4.03 9.54 11.19
N LEU A 16 -2.83 10.15 11.26
CA LEU A 16 -2.51 11.21 12.22
C LEU A 16 -1.52 12.20 11.61
N HIS A 17 -1.84 13.49 11.64
CA HIS A 17 -0.87 14.54 11.32
C HIS A 17 0.12 14.68 12.48
N LEU A 18 1.40 14.37 12.22
CA LEU A 18 2.48 14.46 13.22
C LEU A 18 3.05 15.87 13.37
N GLY A 19 2.64 16.80 12.49
CA GLY A 19 3.18 18.14 12.44
C GLY A 19 4.54 18.22 11.74
N LYS A 20 5.29 19.29 12.01
CA LYS A 20 6.60 19.56 11.42
C LYS A 20 7.65 18.58 11.96
N VAL A 21 8.36 17.91 11.04
CA VAL A 21 9.43 16.94 11.32
C VAL A 21 10.75 17.34 10.66
N LEU A 22 10.75 18.25 9.69
CA LEU A 22 11.93 18.73 8.99
C LEU A 22 11.98 20.25 9.02
N GLU A 23 13.17 20.79 9.21
CA GLU A 23 13.42 22.20 8.99
C GLU A 23 13.54 22.50 7.49
N PRO A 24 13.32 23.75 7.05
CA PRO A 24 13.38 24.09 5.62
C PRO A 24 14.69 23.71 4.93
N GLY A 25 15.82 23.84 5.62
CA GLY A 25 17.14 23.43 5.10
C GLY A 25 17.25 21.93 4.88
N ASP A 26 16.66 21.12 5.75
CA ASP A 26 16.64 19.65 5.58
C ASP A 26 15.75 19.25 4.42
N VAL A 27 14.61 19.92 4.24
CA VAL A 27 13.71 19.70 3.11
C VAL A 27 14.43 19.94 1.79
N GLU A 28 15.14 21.08 1.67
CA GLU A 28 15.88 21.38 0.43
C GLU A 28 17.03 20.38 0.20
N ALA A 29 17.79 20.03 1.23
CA ALA A 29 18.85 19.01 1.10
C ALA A 29 18.31 17.63 0.61
N LEU A 30 17.16 17.21 1.12
CA LEU A 30 16.53 15.96 0.67
C LEU A 30 16.02 16.06 -0.78
N LYS A 31 15.47 17.21 -1.18
CA LYS A 31 15.03 17.46 -2.56
C LYS A 31 16.21 17.46 -3.54
N GLU A 32 17.29 18.15 -3.18
CA GLU A 32 18.53 18.17 -3.97
C GLU A 32 19.12 16.75 -4.11
N ARG A 33 19.09 15.97 -3.03
CA ARG A 33 19.54 14.57 -3.06
C ARG A 33 18.69 13.71 -3.98
N ALA A 34 17.36 13.85 -3.94
CA ALA A 34 16.46 13.16 -4.85
C ALA A 34 16.73 13.52 -6.32
N ASP A 35 16.92 14.81 -6.60
CA ASP A 35 17.27 15.29 -7.93
C ASP A 35 18.65 14.75 -8.37
N ALA A 36 19.64 14.73 -7.49
CA ALA A 36 20.98 14.20 -7.79
C ALA A 36 20.96 12.70 -8.13
N LEU A 37 20.17 11.91 -7.41
CA LEU A 37 19.93 10.50 -7.70
C LEU A 37 19.21 10.33 -9.05
N ALA A 38 18.16 11.10 -9.29
CA ALA A 38 17.36 11.02 -10.51
C ALA A 38 18.15 11.45 -11.76
N MET A 39 19.03 12.42 -11.62
CA MET A 39 19.90 12.92 -12.71
C MET A 39 21.20 12.12 -12.87
N GLY A 40 21.45 11.13 -12.00
CA GLY A 40 22.65 10.29 -12.07
C GLY A 40 23.94 10.98 -11.63
N SER A 41 23.87 12.18 -11.03
CA SER A 41 25.06 12.86 -10.47
C SER A 41 25.50 12.23 -9.13
N VAL A 42 24.62 11.48 -8.50
CA VAL A 42 24.90 10.58 -7.37
C VAL A 42 24.44 9.19 -7.76
N VAL A 43 25.35 8.22 -7.64
CA VAL A 43 25.06 6.80 -7.91
C VAL A 43 25.02 6.03 -6.61
N ASN A 44 23.89 5.34 -6.36
CA ASN A 44 23.76 4.38 -5.27
C ASN A 44 23.19 3.08 -5.86
N PRO A 45 23.96 1.97 -5.88
CA PRO A 45 23.55 0.73 -6.53
C PRO A 45 22.35 0.03 -5.84
N GLN A 46 21.99 0.45 -4.63
CA GLN A 46 20.84 -0.09 -3.89
C GLN A 46 19.55 0.72 -4.17
N VAL A 47 19.68 1.86 -4.88
CA VAL A 47 18.53 2.71 -5.21
C VAL A 47 18.02 2.35 -6.60
N VAL A 48 16.71 2.15 -6.70
CA VAL A 48 16.01 1.91 -7.97
C VAL A 48 14.98 3.00 -8.22
N MET A 49 14.74 3.29 -9.50
CA MET A 49 13.85 4.36 -9.92
C MET A 49 12.79 3.84 -10.88
N GLN A 50 11.62 4.46 -10.85
CA GLN A 50 10.51 4.20 -11.76
C GLN A 50 10.08 5.51 -12.41
N LEU A 51 9.97 5.51 -13.74
CA LEU A 51 9.46 6.68 -14.48
C LEU A 51 8.00 6.94 -14.18
N ASP A 52 7.61 8.21 -14.23
CA ASP A 52 6.22 8.63 -14.35
C ASP A 52 5.91 8.87 -15.83
N THR A 53 4.98 8.11 -16.36
CA THR A 53 4.58 8.23 -17.78
C THR A 53 3.30 9.04 -17.96
N GLY A 54 2.67 9.49 -16.85
CA GLY A 54 1.40 10.21 -16.87
C GLY A 54 0.21 9.37 -17.37
N GLY A 55 0.43 8.07 -17.60
CA GLY A 55 -0.56 7.16 -18.16
C GLY A 55 -1.35 6.37 -17.11
N ASP A 56 -1.90 5.24 -17.54
CA ASP A 56 -2.61 4.31 -16.67
C ASP A 56 -1.65 3.67 -15.65
N TYR A 57 -2.10 3.56 -14.41
CA TYR A 57 -1.36 2.93 -13.32
C TYR A 57 -0.93 1.50 -13.64
N ALA A 58 -1.78 0.75 -14.34
CA ALA A 58 -1.51 -0.64 -14.73
C ALA A 58 -0.43 -0.77 -15.82
N SER A 59 -0.12 0.30 -16.55
CA SER A 59 0.85 0.33 -17.64
C SER A 59 2.20 0.96 -17.26
N LEU A 60 2.43 1.23 -15.98
CA LEU A 60 3.68 1.81 -15.52
C LEU A 60 4.88 0.90 -15.80
N PRO A 61 6.02 1.47 -16.23
CA PRO A 61 7.24 0.71 -16.45
C PRO A 61 7.79 0.12 -15.14
N GLY A 62 8.57 -0.93 -15.24
CA GLY A 62 9.34 -1.48 -14.12
C GLY A 62 10.35 -0.47 -13.56
N ALA A 63 10.78 -0.69 -12.31
CA ALA A 63 11.86 0.08 -11.72
C ALA A 63 13.22 -0.35 -12.29
N VAL A 64 14.14 0.61 -12.47
CA VAL A 64 15.50 0.40 -12.95
C VAL A 64 16.51 0.97 -11.97
N SER A 65 17.72 0.45 -11.94
CA SER A 65 18.77 0.91 -11.02
C SER A 65 19.32 2.29 -11.40
N GLN A 66 19.23 2.66 -12.68
CA GLN A 66 19.65 3.97 -13.18
C GLN A 66 18.93 4.26 -14.50
N PHE A 67 18.58 5.53 -14.73
CA PHE A 67 18.14 5.95 -16.07
C PHE A 67 19.37 6.26 -16.95
N GLU A 68 19.33 5.84 -18.21
CA GLU A 68 20.42 6.12 -19.19
C GLU A 68 20.65 7.62 -19.37
N SER A 69 19.59 8.41 -19.38
CA SER A 69 19.63 9.87 -19.30
C SER A 69 18.88 10.31 -18.07
N GLY A 70 19.52 11.07 -17.19
CA GLY A 70 18.87 11.58 -15.98
C GLY A 70 17.56 12.31 -16.28
N THR A 71 16.56 12.16 -15.40
CA THR A 71 15.26 12.80 -15.57
C THR A 71 14.56 13.07 -14.24
N ARG A 72 13.84 14.19 -14.18
CA ARG A 72 12.93 14.50 -13.04
C ARG A 72 11.51 13.96 -13.24
N LEU A 73 11.25 13.28 -14.36
CA LEU A 73 9.98 12.63 -14.62
C LEU A 73 9.93 11.22 -14.01
N TYR A 74 10.41 11.09 -12.79
CA TYR A 74 10.28 9.84 -12.02
C TYR A 74 9.00 9.86 -11.17
N ARG A 75 8.45 8.68 -10.97
CA ARG A 75 7.32 8.42 -10.06
C ARG A 75 7.82 8.03 -8.68
N LYS A 76 8.86 7.18 -8.63
CA LYS A 76 9.44 6.66 -7.39
C LYS A 76 10.96 6.60 -7.47
N ILE A 77 11.60 6.88 -6.34
CA ILE A 77 12.99 6.52 -6.06
C ILE A 77 12.93 5.67 -4.79
N GLN A 78 13.33 4.40 -4.85
CA GLN A 78 13.21 3.39 -3.79
C GLN A 78 14.59 2.93 -3.31
N GLY A 79 14.66 2.34 -2.09
CA GLY A 79 15.92 1.91 -1.48
C GLY A 79 16.62 3.04 -0.71
N LEU A 80 15.87 4.06 -0.32
CA LEU A 80 16.43 5.25 0.34
C LEU A 80 16.83 5.00 1.80
N GLU A 81 16.47 3.87 2.40
CA GLU A 81 17.03 3.38 3.66
C GLU A 81 18.54 3.15 3.57
N HIS A 82 19.07 2.98 2.35
CA HIS A 82 20.50 2.79 2.05
C HIS A 82 21.20 4.09 1.61
N ASP A 83 20.51 5.23 1.65
CA ASP A 83 21.08 6.55 1.38
C ASP A 83 21.39 7.26 2.69
N ASP A 84 22.60 7.78 2.83
CA ASP A 84 23.09 8.37 4.09
C ASP A 84 22.25 9.54 4.60
N LEU A 85 21.66 10.33 3.68
CA LEU A 85 20.83 11.47 4.05
C LEU A 85 19.44 11.03 4.49
N TYR A 86 18.81 10.15 3.70
CA TYR A 86 17.47 9.65 4.01
C TYR A 86 17.45 8.68 5.19
N SER A 87 18.54 7.95 5.44
CA SER A 87 18.65 7.06 6.61
C SER A 87 18.56 7.79 7.95
N LYS A 88 18.95 9.09 7.98
CA LYS A 88 18.77 9.97 9.16
C LYS A 88 17.29 10.29 9.39
N LEU A 89 16.56 10.60 8.31
CA LEU A 89 15.11 10.84 8.39
C LEU A 89 14.36 9.58 8.83
N VAL A 90 14.75 8.40 8.33
CA VAL A 90 14.17 7.12 8.76
C VAL A 90 14.20 6.99 10.29
N LYS A 91 15.27 7.46 10.95
CA LYS A 91 15.48 7.38 12.40
C LYS A 91 14.95 8.59 13.17
N HIS A 92 14.09 9.41 12.59
CA HIS A 92 13.54 10.58 13.27
C HIS A 92 12.81 10.17 14.56
N PRO A 93 13.03 10.87 15.71
CA PRO A 93 12.52 10.47 17.02
C PRO A 93 11.00 10.22 17.07
N VAL A 94 10.19 11.02 16.36
CA VAL A 94 8.75 10.84 16.36
C VAL A 94 8.32 9.53 15.69
N PHE A 95 9.06 9.05 14.68
CA PHE A 95 8.79 7.77 14.01
C PHE A 95 9.17 6.58 14.89
N VAL A 96 10.33 6.71 15.58
CA VAL A 96 10.76 5.72 16.57
C VAL A 96 9.74 5.61 17.71
N GLU A 97 9.25 6.73 18.23
CA GLU A 97 8.22 6.79 19.26
C GLU A 97 6.91 6.11 18.79
N ALA A 98 6.44 6.44 17.58
CA ALA A 98 5.23 5.85 17.03
C ALA A 98 5.36 4.33 16.85
N CYS A 99 6.50 3.87 16.35
CA CYS A 99 6.77 2.44 16.22
C CYS A 99 6.87 1.75 17.58
N ALA A 100 7.49 2.38 18.59
CA ALA A 100 7.57 1.84 19.95
C ALA A 100 6.17 1.67 20.57
N ALA A 101 5.23 2.56 20.26
CA ALA A 101 3.84 2.45 20.73
C ALA A 101 3.08 1.31 20.05
N GLN A 102 3.32 1.05 18.75
CA GLN A 102 2.58 0.04 17.97
C GLN A 102 3.20 -1.36 18.03
N TYR A 103 4.53 -1.45 18.01
CA TYR A 103 5.27 -2.73 17.97
C TYR A 103 5.83 -3.14 19.34
N GLY A 104 5.80 -2.23 20.31
CA GLY A 104 6.42 -2.40 21.62
C GLY A 104 7.77 -1.67 21.75
N ARG A 105 8.04 -1.17 22.97
CA ARG A 105 9.17 -0.30 23.28
C ARG A 105 10.55 -0.86 22.88
N HIS A 106 10.70 -2.16 22.89
CA HIS A 106 11.95 -2.87 22.60
C HIS A 106 11.90 -3.66 21.28
N ALA A 107 10.86 -3.43 20.47
CA ALA A 107 10.79 -4.10 19.18
C ALA A 107 11.91 -3.64 18.26
N ALA A 108 12.57 -4.59 17.63
CA ALA A 108 13.45 -4.31 16.51
C ALA A 108 12.59 -4.00 15.28
N ILE A 109 12.90 -2.90 14.61
CA ILE A 109 12.14 -2.40 13.46
C ILE A 109 12.99 -2.44 12.20
N SER A 110 12.41 -2.97 11.16
CA SER A 110 12.89 -2.88 9.78
C SER A 110 11.97 -1.96 8.97
N VAL A 111 12.50 -1.46 7.86
CA VAL A 111 11.76 -0.63 6.91
C VAL A 111 11.54 -1.42 5.63
N PHE A 112 10.30 -1.39 5.16
CA PHE A 112 9.94 -1.88 3.85
C PHE A 112 9.64 -0.69 2.93
N ARG A 113 10.49 -0.48 1.92
CA ARG A 113 10.34 0.58 0.91
C ARG A 113 10.42 2.00 1.47
N ALA A 114 11.59 2.42 1.95
CA ALA A 114 11.84 3.86 2.05
C ALA A 114 12.01 4.45 0.64
N MET A 115 11.17 5.43 0.28
CA MET A 115 11.15 5.94 -1.08
C MET A 115 10.66 7.39 -1.18
N ILE A 116 11.04 8.06 -2.26
CA ILE A 116 10.32 9.25 -2.73
C ILE A 116 9.16 8.81 -3.61
N MET A 117 8.00 9.37 -3.32
CA MET A 117 6.82 9.36 -4.17
C MET A 117 6.69 10.74 -4.83
N ASN A 118 6.83 10.80 -6.14
CA ASN A 118 6.76 12.04 -6.89
C ASN A 118 5.54 12.08 -7.81
N LYS A 119 4.94 13.24 -7.92
CA LYS A 119 4.02 13.63 -8.99
C LYS A 119 4.65 14.82 -9.70
N PRO A 120 5.28 14.60 -10.87
CA PRO A 120 5.86 15.70 -11.65
C PRO A 120 4.83 16.79 -11.96
N ALA A 121 5.31 18.02 -12.11
CA ALA A 121 4.47 19.15 -12.49
C ALA A 121 3.77 18.90 -13.84
N GLY A 122 2.50 19.22 -13.92
CA GLY A 122 1.68 19.09 -15.13
C GLY A 122 1.27 17.67 -15.49
N GLN A 123 1.69 16.65 -14.69
CA GLN A 123 1.34 15.25 -14.92
C GLN A 123 1.25 14.49 -13.60
N GLY A 124 1.80 13.32 -13.50
CA GLY A 124 1.74 12.45 -12.33
C GLY A 124 0.65 11.40 -12.49
N THR A 125 1.07 10.16 -12.38
CA THR A 125 0.17 9.01 -12.54
C THR A 125 -0.92 9.02 -11.47
N TYR A 126 -2.18 8.87 -11.87
CA TYR A 126 -3.29 8.62 -10.94
C TYR A 126 -3.03 7.30 -10.17
N LEU A 127 -3.17 7.34 -8.86
CA LEU A 127 -3.09 6.16 -8.01
C LEU A 127 -4.50 5.82 -7.52
N PRO A 128 -5.09 4.68 -7.95
CA PRO A 128 -6.45 4.31 -7.59
C PRO A 128 -6.59 4.02 -6.08
N TRP A 129 -7.82 3.84 -5.61
CA TRP A 129 -8.08 3.41 -4.25
C TRP A 129 -7.38 2.08 -3.96
N HIS A 130 -6.59 2.06 -2.91
CA HIS A 130 -5.78 0.91 -2.50
C HIS A 130 -5.55 0.90 -1.00
N GLN A 131 -5.02 -0.20 -0.53
CA GLN A 131 -4.48 -0.40 0.81
C GLN A 131 -3.03 -0.89 0.69
N ASP A 132 -2.19 -0.47 1.61
CA ASP A 132 -0.80 -0.87 1.65
C ASP A 132 -0.65 -2.20 2.41
N GLY A 133 -0.37 -3.29 1.69
CA GLY A 133 -0.22 -4.63 2.28
C GLY A 133 -0.73 -5.76 1.40
N GLY A 134 -0.86 -6.94 1.99
CA GLY A 134 -1.33 -8.15 1.35
C GLY A 134 -0.27 -8.89 0.52
N ASP A 135 -0.72 -9.96 -0.15
CA ASP A 135 0.16 -10.93 -0.82
C ASP A 135 1.11 -10.31 -1.86
N VAL A 136 0.68 -9.21 -2.53
CA VAL A 136 1.49 -8.51 -3.54
C VAL A 136 2.75 -7.89 -2.94
N TRP A 137 2.78 -7.66 -1.62
CA TRP A 137 3.98 -7.15 -0.94
C TRP A 137 5.00 -8.26 -0.67
N GLY A 138 4.59 -9.52 -0.73
CA GLY A 138 5.47 -10.67 -0.53
C GLY A 138 6.02 -10.77 0.88
N LEU A 139 5.27 -10.30 1.88
CA LEU A 139 5.65 -10.31 3.29
C LEU A 139 4.79 -11.31 4.07
N ASP A 140 5.36 -12.01 5.05
CA ASP A 140 4.62 -12.91 5.95
C ASP A 140 3.75 -12.13 6.96
N ARG A 141 4.00 -10.82 7.11
CA ARG A 141 3.25 -9.88 7.95
C ARG A 141 3.23 -8.52 7.31
N ASP A 142 2.05 -7.90 7.25
CA ASP A 142 1.96 -6.51 6.79
C ASP A 142 2.59 -5.55 7.79
N PRO A 143 3.27 -4.49 7.31
CA PRO A 143 3.59 -3.35 8.15
C PRO A 143 2.30 -2.74 8.74
N LEU A 144 2.40 -2.20 9.95
CA LEU A 144 1.25 -1.55 10.61
C LEU A 144 1.20 -0.05 10.29
N LEU A 145 2.36 0.58 10.12
CA LEU A 145 2.53 2.01 9.99
C LEU A 145 3.29 2.37 8.73
N THR A 146 2.77 3.34 8.00
CA THR A 146 3.49 4.08 6.98
C THR A 146 3.59 5.55 7.38
N PHE A 147 4.79 6.11 7.31
CA PHE A 147 5.04 7.54 7.47
C PHE A 147 5.18 8.17 6.09
N TRP A 148 4.54 9.31 5.93
CA TRP A 148 4.55 10.08 4.70
C TRP A 148 4.94 11.53 5.02
N VAL A 149 6.07 12.00 4.51
CA VAL A 149 6.67 13.31 4.81
C VAL A 149 6.66 14.15 3.54
N ALA A 150 5.95 15.26 3.55
CA ALA A 150 5.92 16.18 2.43
C ALA A 150 7.26 16.89 2.25
N LEU A 151 7.88 16.76 1.08
CA LEU A 151 9.05 17.57 0.69
C LEU A 151 8.61 18.81 -0.11
N ASP A 152 7.59 18.71 -0.91
CA ASP A 152 6.85 19.82 -1.46
C ASP A 152 5.48 19.89 -0.78
N PRO A 153 4.82 21.06 -0.66
CA PRO A 153 3.47 21.12 -0.12
C PRO A 153 2.55 20.19 -0.91
N ALA A 154 1.80 19.35 -0.21
CA ALA A 154 0.76 18.52 -0.81
C ALA A 154 -0.59 19.18 -0.61
N THR A 155 -1.25 19.54 -1.69
CA THR A 155 -2.55 20.20 -1.71
C THR A 155 -3.51 19.44 -2.64
N LYS A 156 -4.80 19.78 -2.58
CA LYS A 156 -5.79 19.22 -3.50
C LYS A 156 -5.43 19.46 -4.96
N GLU A 157 -4.87 20.65 -5.25
CA GLU A 157 -4.54 21.11 -6.59
C GLU A 157 -3.36 20.31 -7.20
N ASN A 158 -2.45 19.78 -6.38
CA ASN A 158 -1.29 19.03 -6.87
C ASN A 158 -1.32 17.52 -6.57
N GLY A 159 -2.52 17.01 -6.24
CA GLY A 159 -2.74 15.59 -6.05
C GLY A 159 -2.26 15.08 -4.70
N CYS A 160 -2.63 15.75 -3.60
CA CYS A 160 -2.46 15.20 -2.25
C CYS A 160 -3.14 13.83 -2.12
N MET A 161 -2.90 13.16 -1.04
CA MET A 161 -3.56 11.88 -0.74
C MET A 161 -5.00 12.14 -0.31
N ASP A 162 -5.95 11.39 -0.86
CA ASP A 162 -7.31 11.25 -0.36
C ASP A 162 -7.40 9.99 0.48
N ALA A 163 -8.07 10.04 1.62
CA ALA A 163 -8.29 8.91 2.51
C ALA A 163 -9.76 8.72 2.85
N ILE A 164 -10.11 7.49 3.24
CA ILE A 164 -11.42 7.17 3.86
C ILE A 164 -11.19 6.94 5.35
N PRO A 165 -11.48 7.93 6.22
CA PRO A 165 -11.26 7.80 7.65
C PRO A 165 -11.96 6.55 8.23
N GLY A 166 -11.23 5.83 9.10
CA GLY A 166 -11.75 4.64 9.76
C GLY A 166 -11.78 3.37 8.92
N SER A 167 -11.45 3.44 7.63
CA SER A 167 -11.50 2.29 6.72
C SER A 167 -10.48 1.20 7.04
N HIS A 168 -9.40 1.50 7.75
CA HIS A 168 -8.41 0.51 8.21
C HIS A 168 -9.03 -0.58 9.10
N ARG A 169 -10.16 -0.29 9.76
CA ARG A 169 -10.89 -1.25 10.60
C ARG A 169 -11.71 -2.27 9.82
N LEU A 170 -11.84 -2.09 8.51
CA LEU A 170 -12.51 -3.04 7.62
C LEU A 170 -11.62 -4.25 7.28
N GLY A 171 -10.37 -4.24 7.74
CA GLY A 171 -9.38 -5.21 7.30
C GLY A 171 -8.89 -4.96 5.87
N LEU A 172 -8.19 -5.92 5.29
CA LEU A 172 -7.69 -5.84 3.92
C LEU A 172 -8.80 -6.21 2.94
N LEU A 173 -9.31 -5.24 2.18
CA LEU A 173 -10.39 -5.45 1.20
C LEU A 173 -9.88 -5.90 -0.17
N SER A 174 -8.61 -5.67 -0.47
CA SER A 174 -7.95 -6.20 -1.66
C SER A 174 -7.30 -7.54 -1.32
N LEU A 175 -7.86 -8.66 -1.76
CA LEU A 175 -7.38 -10.01 -1.45
C LEU A 175 -5.90 -10.24 -1.77
N PHE A 176 -5.38 -9.55 -2.79
CA PHE A 176 -3.99 -9.67 -3.22
C PHE A 176 -3.14 -8.46 -2.85
N GLY A 177 -3.71 -7.49 -2.11
CA GLY A 177 -3.05 -6.21 -1.78
C GLY A 177 -2.78 -5.40 -3.05
N SER A 178 -3.27 -4.25 -3.17
CA SER A 178 -3.05 -3.10 -4.03
C SER A 178 -4.36 -2.36 -4.27
N THR A 179 -5.03 -2.55 -5.41
CA THR A 179 -6.26 -1.80 -5.72
C THR A 179 -7.49 -2.44 -5.07
N VAL A 180 -8.32 -1.60 -4.49
CA VAL A 180 -9.65 -1.98 -4.00
C VAL A 180 -10.57 -2.19 -5.21
N SER A 181 -11.36 -3.27 -5.22
CA SER A 181 -12.28 -3.57 -6.30
C SER A 181 -13.35 -2.49 -6.47
N GLU A 182 -13.89 -2.33 -7.68
CA GLU A 182 -14.96 -1.36 -7.96
C GLU A 182 -16.17 -1.54 -7.03
N GLU A 183 -16.55 -2.78 -6.72
CA GLU A 183 -17.63 -3.09 -5.78
C GLU A 183 -17.33 -2.55 -4.37
N ASN A 184 -16.10 -2.79 -3.87
CA ASN A 184 -15.69 -2.30 -2.56
C ASN A 184 -15.51 -0.79 -2.55
N VAL A 185 -15.05 -0.18 -3.66
CA VAL A 185 -14.99 1.28 -3.81
C VAL A 185 -16.41 1.87 -3.72
N ALA A 186 -17.38 1.32 -4.47
CA ALA A 186 -18.76 1.79 -4.42
C ALA A 186 -19.37 1.69 -3.02
N ARG A 187 -19.02 0.64 -2.28
CA ARG A 187 -19.54 0.39 -0.93
C ARG A 187 -18.88 1.23 0.17
N HIS A 188 -17.56 1.41 0.09
CA HIS A 188 -16.76 1.90 1.21
C HIS A 188 -16.09 3.25 0.96
N CYS A 189 -16.11 3.78 -0.28
CA CYS A 189 -15.47 5.05 -0.64
C CYS A 189 -16.48 6.08 -1.18
N PRO A 190 -17.60 6.36 -0.47
CA PRO A 190 -18.55 7.35 -0.95
C PRO A 190 -17.90 8.75 -0.97
N PRO A 191 -18.18 9.58 -1.97
CA PRO A 191 -17.55 10.90 -2.12
C PRO A 191 -17.67 11.80 -0.87
N SER A 192 -18.74 11.64 -0.09
CA SER A 192 -18.98 12.42 1.13
C SER A 192 -18.04 12.06 2.30
N GLN A 193 -17.35 10.93 2.25
CA GLN A 193 -16.40 10.49 3.28
C GLN A 193 -14.96 10.69 2.87
N VAL A 194 -14.70 11.12 1.64
CA VAL A 194 -13.34 11.38 1.16
C VAL A 194 -12.74 12.56 1.89
N THR A 195 -11.62 12.33 2.56
CA THR A 195 -10.86 13.36 3.27
C THR A 195 -9.52 13.58 2.59
N PRO A 196 -9.28 14.75 1.99
CA PRO A 196 -7.98 15.11 1.46
C PRO A 196 -6.98 15.34 2.59
N LEU A 197 -5.83 14.70 2.53
CA LEU A 197 -4.74 14.90 3.48
C LEU A 197 -3.76 15.91 2.90
N GLU A 198 -4.04 17.21 3.15
CA GLU A 198 -3.14 18.28 2.78
C GLU A 198 -2.02 18.38 3.81
N VAL A 199 -0.78 18.40 3.34
CA VAL A 199 0.41 18.35 4.21
C VAL A 199 1.40 19.43 3.78
N PRO A 200 1.72 20.41 4.64
CA PRO A 200 2.76 21.41 4.36
C PRO A 200 4.14 20.77 4.20
N ALA A 201 5.02 21.39 3.42
CA ALA A 201 6.40 20.95 3.31
C ALA A 201 7.08 20.84 4.70
N GLY A 202 7.86 19.78 4.89
CA GLY A 202 8.51 19.46 6.16
C GLY A 202 7.61 18.84 7.22
N HIS A 203 6.31 18.68 6.96
CA HIS A 203 5.38 18.01 7.87
C HIS A 203 5.18 16.55 7.49
N ALA A 204 4.75 15.75 8.46
CA ALA A 204 4.48 14.33 8.28
C ALA A 204 3.04 13.96 8.64
N VAL A 205 2.55 12.94 7.96
CA VAL A 205 1.36 12.18 8.34
C VAL A 205 1.74 10.71 8.54
N MET A 206 1.24 10.11 9.60
CA MET A 206 1.29 8.67 9.86
C MET A 206 -0.03 8.06 9.41
N ILE A 207 0.04 6.96 8.67
CA ILE A 207 -1.14 6.22 8.23
C ILE A 207 -1.05 4.76 8.65
N SER A 208 -2.18 4.16 8.97
CA SER A 208 -2.33 2.72 9.04
C SER A 208 -2.18 2.13 7.65
N ASN A 209 -1.42 1.06 7.50
CA ASN A 209 -1.21 0.43 6.20
C ASN A 209 -2.52 -0.03 5.52
N TRP A 210 -3.53 -0.36 6.31
CA TRP A 210 -4.84 -0.77 5.79
C TRP A 210 -5.83 0.38 5.62
N LEU A 211 -5.41 1.64 5.78
CA LEU A 211 -6.23 2.79 5.42
C LEU A 211 -6.48 2.80 3.91
N ILE A 212 -7.74 2.85 3.49
CA ILE A 212 -8.07 3.01 2.07
C ILE A 212 -7.72 4.43 1.66
N HIS A 213 -6.83 4.55 0.68
CA HIS A 213 -6.38 5.85 0.17
C HIS A 213 -6.09 5.81 -1.33
N ARG A 214 -6.03 6.99 -1.92
CA ARG A 214 -5.70 7.22 -3.33
C ARG A 214 -4.94 8.52 -3.51
N SER A 215 -4.49 8.83 -4.74
CA SER A 215 -4.06 10.19 -5.06
C SER A 215 -4.33 10.53 -6.53
N GLY A 216 -4.82 11.74 -6.77
CA GLY A 216 -5.10 12.27 -8.10
C GLY A 216 -3.83 12.50 -8.94
N ILE A 217 -4.01 13.01 -10.15
CA ILE A 217 -2.93 13.57 -10.98
C ILE A 217 -2.46 14.91 -10.39
N ASN A 218 -1.32 15.42 -10.89
CA ASN A 218 -0.83 16.75 -10.55
C ASN A 218 -0.93 17.70 -11.75
N PRO A 219 -2.01 18.45 -11.92
CA PRO A 219 -2.14 19.41 -13.01
C PRO A 219 -1.39 20.73 -12.74
N SER A 220 -0.84 20.93 -11.54
CA SER A 220 -0.18 22.17 -11.16
C SER A 220 1.22 22.32 -11.77
N SER A 221 1.79 23.50 -11.68
CA SER A 221 3.13 23.82 -12.18
C SER A 221 4.28 23.45 -11.23
N ILE A 222 3.98 22.89 -10.05
CA ILE A 222 4.97 22.47 -9.06
C ILE A 222 4.91 20.96 -8.86
N PRO A 223 6.06 20.27 -8.70
CA PRO A 223 6.05 18.85 -8.36
C PRO A 223 5.50 18.63 -6.95
N ARG A 224 5.04 17.41 -6.66
CA ARG A 224 4.63 17.00 -5.33
C ARG A 224 5.46 15.78 -4.92
N ARG A 225 6.60 16.04 -4.29
CA ARG A 225 7.49 15.01 -3.75
C ARG A 225 7.18 14.77 -2.29
N ALA A 226 7.16 13.51 -1.92
CA ALA A 226 7.08 13.10 -0.53
C ALA A 226 8.00 11.91 -0.27
N PHE A 227 8.65 11.90 0.87
CA PHE A 227 9.31 10.71 1.37
C PHE A 227 8.29 9.84 2.07
N THR A 228 8.30 8.53 1.82
CA THR A 228 7.45 7.57 2.52
C THR A 228 8.25 6.34 2.91
N MET A 229 7.89 5.75 4.05
CA MET A 229 8.45 4.49 4.51
C MET A 229 7.40 3.68 5.27
N SER A 230 7.36 2.38 5.04
CA SER A 230 6.54 1.46 5.80
C SER A 230 7.40 0.76 6.85
N CYS A 231 7.04 0.92 8.12
CA CYS A 231 7.76 0.32 9.26
C CYS A 231 7.12 -1.01 9.63
N MET A 232 7.97 -2.01 9.90
CA MET A 232 7.54 -3.36 10.24
C MET A 232 8.40 -3.98 11.34
N ASP A 233 7.85 -4.97 12.02
CA ASP A 233 8.61 -5.82 12.93
C ASP A 233 9.78 -6.48 12.17
N ALA A 234 11.00 -6.40 12.70
CA ALA A 234 12.20 -6.93 12.04
C ALA A 234 12.19 -8.46 11.86
N ARG A 235 11.25 -9.17 12.52
CA ARG A 235 11.02 -10.60 12.30
C ARG A 235 10.25 -10.89 11.01
N THR A 236 9.69 -9.86 10.36
CA THR A 236 9.01 -9.99 9.06
C THR A 236 9.95 -10.56 8.01
N ARG A 237 9.45 -11.51 7.22
CA ARG A 237 10.20 -12.19 6.17
C ARG A 237 9.56 -12.00 4.81
N ASN A 238 10.39 -11.97 3.79
CA ASN A 238 9.92 -12.14 2.43
C ASN A 238 9.46 -13.60 2.24
N VAL A 239 8.20 -13.80 1.80
CA VAL A 239 7.60 -15.14 1.66
C VAL A 239 8.21 -15.96 0.51
N HIS A 240 8.85 -15.29 -0.47
CA HIS A 240 9.40 -15.96 -1.64
C HIS A 240 10.80 -16.55 -1.39
N ASN A 241 11.59 -15.92 -0.54
CA ASN A 241 12.98 -16.32 -0.30
C ASN A 241 13.35 -16.46 1.19
N GLY A 242 12.41 -16.19 2.11
CA GLY A 242 12.63 -16.26 3.55
C GLY A 242 13.57 -15.19 4.12
N GLN A 243 14.03 -14.25 3.29
CA GLN A 243 14.97 -13.21 3.71
C GLN A 243 14.32 -12.25 4.70
N GLN A 244 15.06 -11.88 5.74
CA GLN A 244 14.74 -10.79 6.66
C GLN A 244 15.29 -9.47 6.14
N PHE A 245 14.70 -8.38 6.59
CA PHE A 245 15.11 -7.03 6.24
C PHE A 245 16.07 -6.48 7.29
N PRO A 246 17.01 -5.58 6.91
CA PRO A 246 17.93 -4.97 7.86
C PRO A 246 17.19 -4.25 8.99
N VAL A 247 17.65 -4.44 10.23
CA VAL A 247 17.16 -3.70 11.39
C VAL A 247 17.67 -2.25 11.30
N VAL A 248 16.76 -1.28 11.39
CA VAL A 248 17.11 0.14 11.34
C VAL A 248 17.21 0.77 12.74
N TRP A 249 16.43 0.27 13.70
CA TRP A 249 16.55 0.61 15.13
C TRP A 249 15.88 -0.44 16.02
N GLY A 250 16.13 -0.35 17.33
CA GLY A 250 15.61 -1.26 18.35
C GLY A 250 16.60 -2.35 18.75
N ASP A 251 16.23 -3.05 19.80
CA ASP A 251 17.03 -4.14 20.35
C ASP A 251 16.85 -5.42 19.52
N THR A 252 17.63 -6.43 19.82
CA THR A 252 17.72 -7.66 19.04
C THR A 252 16.39 -8.38 18.77
N VAL A 253 16.31 -9.04 17.61
CA VAL A 253 15.16 -9.80 17.07
C VAL A 253 14.67 -10.93 18.00
N ASP A 254 15.46 -11.31 19.02
CA ASP A 254 15.19 -12.48 19.87
C ASP A 254 14.25 -12.22 21.08
N ARG A 255 13.86 -10.98 21.31
CA ARG A 255 12.90 -10.69 22.39
C ARG A 255 11.47 -10.84 21.89
N PRO A 256 10.63 -11.68 22.54
CA PRO A 256 9.21 -11.68 22.23
C PRO A 256 8.67 -10.28 22.51
N ALA A 257 8.00 -9.68 21.52
CA ALA A 257 7.35 -8.38 21.70
C ALA A 257 6.30 -8.54 22.81
N PRO A 258 6.41 -7.81 23.92
CA PRO A 258 5.33 -7.80 24.89
C PRO A 258 4.13 -7.11 24.26
N PHE A 259 3.06 -7.79 24.04
CA PHE A 259 1.76 -7.23 23.65
C PHE A 259 1.39 -7.05 22.17
N VAL A 260 2.17 -7.42 21.20
CA VAL A 260 1.70 -7.55 19.81
C VAL A 260 0.79 -8.79 19.64
N GLY A 261 0.67 -9.58 20.69
CA GLY A 261 0.01 -10.88 20.69
C GLY A 261 -1.45 -10.87 20.27
N GLN A 262 -2.28 -9.91 20.71
CA GLN A 262 -3.70 -9.95 20.36
C GLN A 262 -3.95 -9.50 18.92
N MET A 263 -3.37 -8.37 18.48
CA MET A 263 -3.55 -7.90 17.10
C MET A 263 -2.85 -8.78 16.07
N GLN A 264 -1.71 -9.41 16.41
CA GLN A 264 -1.05 -10.36 15.51
C GLN A 264 -1.76 -11.71 15.47
N VAL A 265 -2.32 -12.19 16.56
CA VAL A 265 -3.17 -13.39 16.56
C VAL A 265 -4.44 -13.13 15.76
N GLU A 266 -5.09 -11.99 15.94
CA GLU A 266 -6.26 -11.60 15.14
C GLU A 266 -5.90 -11.45 13.66
N ASN A 267 -4.76 -10.84 13.33
CA ASN A 267 -4.26 -10.73 11.95
C ASN A 267 -3.89 -12.11 11.36
N THR A 268 -3.26 -12.98 12.12
CA THR A 268 -2.93 -14.34 11.65
C THR A 268 -4.20 -15.14 11.43
N THR A 269 -5.15 -15.11 12.36
CA THR A 269 -6.44 -15.77 12.23
C THR A 269 -7.27 -15.22 11.08
N LEU A 270 -7.27 -13.89 10.88
CA LEU A 270 -7.92 -13.24 9.74
C LEU A 270 -7.26 -13.61 8.41
N ARG A 271 -5.92 -13.70 8.35
CA ARG A 271 -5.18 -14.15 7.16
C ARG A 271 -5.45 -15.61 6.83
N GLU A 272 -5.48 -16.49 7.81
CA GLU A 272 -5.83 -17.91 7.63
C GLU A 272 -7.27 -18.05 7.16
N SER A 273 -8.20 -17.29 7.73
CA SER A 273 -9.60 -17.24 7.29
C SER A 273 -9.72 -16.68 5.87
N LEU A 274 -8.94 -15.67 5.54
CA LEU A 274 -8.89 -15.05 4.23
C LEU A 274 -8.26 -15.99 3.18
N ALA A 275 -7.18 -16.69 3.53
CA ALA A 275 -6.56 -17.68 2.67
C ALA A 275 -7.54 -18.82 2.35
N SER A 276 -8.27 -19.31 3.36
CA SER A 276 -9.31 -20.32 3.19
C SER A 276 -10.46 -19.82 2.31
N ALA A 277 -10.90 -18.57 2.52
CA ALA A 277 -11.94 -17.95 1.70
C ALA A 277 -11.48 -17.73 0.24
N THR A 278 -10.21 -17.38 0.05
CA THR A 278 -9.60 -17.22 -1.28
C THR A 278 -9.49 -18.54 -2.03
N GLU A 279 -9.09 -19.60 -1.36
CA GLU A 279 -9.05 -20.94 -1.92
C GLU A 279 -10.44 -21.43 -2.29
N TYR A 280 -11.42 -21.17 -1.44
CA TYR A 280 -12.82 -21.47 -1.72
C TYR A 280 -13.34 -20.66 -2.92
N ALA A 281 -13.03 -19.38 -3.03
CA ALA A 281 -13.39 -18.54 -4.17
C ALA A 281 -12.78 -19.07 -5.50
N ARG A 282 -11.50 -19.45 -5.47
CA ARG A 282 -10.84 -20.09 -6.64
C ARG A 282 -11.51 -21.40 -7.04
N SER A 283 -11.90 -22.20 -6.07
CA SER A 283 -12.64 -23.45 -6.30
C SER A 283 -14.00 -23.18 -6.96
N LEU A 284 -14.73 -22.16 -6.50
CA LEU A 284 -15.98 -21.73 -7.12
C LEU A 284 -15.80 -21.21 -8.55
N GLU A 285 -14.75 -20.44 -8.81
CA GLU A 285 -14.42 -19.95 -10.16
C GLU A 285 -14.09 -21.09 -11.11
N ALA A 286 -13.35 -22.09 -10.65
CA ALA A 286 -13.04 -23.28 -11.43
C ALA A 286 -14.31 -24.10 -11.74
N GLU A 287 -15.19 -24.25 -10.77
CA GLU A 287 -16.49 -24.92 -10.95
C GLU A 287 -17.39 -24.12 -11.90
N CYS A 288 -17.45 -22.79 -11.78
CA CYS A 288 -18.19 -21.93 -12.70
C CYS A 288 -17.66 -22.04 -14.13
N ARG A 289 -16.33 -22.11 -14.34
CA ARG A 289 -15.74 -22.36 -15.66
C ARG A 289 -16.18 -23.70 -16.21
N ARG A 290 -16.05 -24.76 -15.43
CA ARG A 290 -16.45 -26.10 -15.83
C ARG A 290 -17.92 -26.17 -16.23
N LEU A 291 -18.79 -25.51 -15.47
CA LEU A 291 -20.22 -25.45 -15.73
C LEU A 291 -20.55 -24.64 -16.99
N ARG A 292 -19.81 -23.57 -17.29
CA ARG A 292 -19.94 -22.80 -18.53
C ARG A 292 -19.55 -23.68 -19.75
N GLU A 293 -18.40 -24.34 -19.66
CA GLU A 293 -17.94 -25.25 -20.73
C GLU A 293 -18.90 -26.42 -20.96
N GLU A 294 -19.54 -26.92 -19.91
CA GLU A 294 -20.56 -27.97 -20.01
C GLU A 294 -21.84 -27.42 -20.63
N LEU A 295 -22.27 -26.20 -20.30
CA LEU A 295 -23.39 -25.51 -20.94
C LEU A 295 -23.16 -25.26 -22.44
N ASP A 296 -21.95 -24.78 -22.79
CA ASP A 296 -21.60 -24.54 -24.20
C ASP A 296 -21.55 -25.82 -24.99
N ARG A 297 -21.02 -26.93 -24.44
CA ARG A 297 -21.03 -28.26 -25.07
C ARG A 297 -22.46 -28.80 -25.29
N ARG A 298 -23.36 -28.61 -24.32
CA ARG A 298 -24.75 -29.06 -24.45
C ARG A 298 -25.58 -28.11 -25.32
N GLY A 299 -25.32 -26.81 -25.27
CA GLY A 299 -25.97 -25.82 -26.13
C GLY A 299 -25.59 -25.94 -27.61
N GLY A 300 -24.40 -26.48 -27.92
CA GLY A 300 -23.97 -26.81 -29.28
C GLY A 300 -24.57 -28.11 -29.79
N ALA A 301 -24.96 -29.03 -28.91
CA ALA A 301 -25.63 -30.30 -29.29
C ALA A 301 -27.14 -30.13 -29.50
N ASP A 302 -27.78 -29.17 -28.83
CA ASP A 302 -29.23 -28.92 -28.91
C ASP A 302 -29.65 -27.90 -30.01
N ALA A 303 -28.73 -27.36 -30.77
CA ALA A 303 -29.06 -26.53 -31.92
C ALA A 303 -29.82 -27.27 -33.06
N GLY A 304 -30.01 -28.58 -32.90
CA GLY A 304 -30.77 -29.43 -33.79
C GLY A 304 -32.13 -29.94 -33.24
N ALA A 305 -32.45 -29.71 -31.96
CA ALA A 305 -33.70 -30.20 -31.37
C ALA A 305 -34.28 -29.10 -30.45
N GLY A 306 -35.36 -28.50 -30.83
CA GLY A 306 -36.05 -27.32 -30.25
C GLY A 306 -36.29 -27.24 -28.72
N GLY A 307 -35.29 -27.44 -27.91
CA GLY A 307 -35.31 -27.38 -26.45
C GLY A 307 -34.95 -26.01 -25.91
N SER A 308 -35.76 -25.48 -25.00
CA SER A 308 -35.59 -24.14 -24.38
C SER A 308 -34.37 -24.07 -23.45
N ARG A 309 -33.47 -23.09 -23.64
CA ARG A 309 -32.32 -22.75 -22.79
C ARG A 309 -32.71 -22.58 -21.28
N GLY A 310 -33.95 -22.23 -20.97
CA GLY A 310 -34.44 -22.05 -19.63
C GLY A 310 -34.48 -23.30 -18.75
N GLY A 311 -34.71 -24.49 -19.34
CA GLY A 311 -34.76 -25.76 -18.63
C GLY A 311 -33.38 -26.24 -18.13
N LEU A 312 -32.36 -26.03 -18.91
CA LEU A 312 -30.97 -26.40 -18.59
C LEU A 312 -30.38 -25.60 -17.45
N VAL A 313 -30.63 -24.29 -17.43
CA VAL A 313 -30.16 -23.37 -16.34
C VAL A 313 -30.86 -23.74 -15.02
N ALA A 314 -32.16 -24.03 -15.03
CA ALA A 314 -32.91 -24.40 -13.83
C ALA A 314 -32.46 -25.76 -13.23
N ASP A 315 -32.03 -26.73 -14.07
CA ASP A 315 -31.50 -28.03 -13.60
C ASP A 315 -30.08 -27.86 -13.00
N LEU A 316 -29.28 -27.01 -13.61
CA LEU A 316 -27.93 -26.67 -13.09
C LEU A 316 -27.97 -25.96 -11.74
N VAL A 317 -28.87 -25.00 -11.58
CA VAL A 317 -29.10 -24.28 -10.30
C VAL A 317 -29.58 -25.25 -9.22
N ARG A 318 -30.44 -26.20 -9.52
CA ARG A 318 -30.90 -27.26 -8.57
C ARG A 318 -29.77 -28.17 -8.12
N ARG A 319 -28.83 -28.54 -8.99
CA ARG A 319 -27.67 -29.40 -8.65
C ARG A 319 -26.65 -28.68 -7.75
N VAL A 320 -26.46 -27.37 -7.96
CA VAL A 320 -25.59 -26.54 -7.10
C VAL A 320 -26.24 -26.30 -5.73
N ALA A 321 -27.55 -26.05 -5.67
CA ALA A 321 -28.28 -25.87 -4.42
C ALA A 321 -28.42 -27.18 -3.61
N GLY A 322 -28.49 -28.33 -4.25
CA GLY A 322 -28.63 -29.65 -3.59
C GLY A 322 -27.35 -30.20 -2.95
N ARG A 323 -26.17 -29.60 -3.19
CA ARG A 323 -24.89 -29.95 -2.53
C ARG A 323 -24.61 -29.17 -1.24
N ARG A 324 -25.57 -28.37 -0.79
CA ARG A 324 -25.49 -27.60 0.47
C ARG A 324 -26.21 -28.24 1.67
N ARG A 325 -26.33 -29.55 1.69
CA ARG A 325 -26.79 -30.29 2.89
C ARG A 325 -25.73 -31.25 3.37
#